data_f3aa0f64aacfb1ceb95e9f9825eb6238
#
_entry.id   f3aa0f64aacfb1ceb95e9f9825eb6238
#
_cell.length_a   1.000
_cell.length_b   1.000
_cell.length_c   1.000
_cell.angle_alpha   90.00
_cell.angle_beta   90.00
_cell.angle_gamma   90.00
#
_symmetry.space_group_name_H-M   'P 1'
#
loop_
_entity.id
_entity.type
_entity.pdbx_description
1 polymer ?
#
loop_
_entity_poly.entity_id
_entity_poly.type
_entity_poly.pdbx_seq_one_letter_code
_entity_poly.pdbx_strand_id
1 'polypeptide(L)'
;LILLVAILSLLMSVNNLVKTNEKEIAILRTIGYSKWDIQSIFIQLILTIGIFGIFFGNLLGFFLASNITEFLNFLSQIFNISMLDVYYLDYFPSIISVEQIIWINIITFLLLLIFSFIPSNKAANTNPVNIVNKS
;
A
#
# COMPACT_ATOMS: atom_id res chain seq x y z
N LEU A 1 -8.38 -9.54 6.56
CA LEU A 1 -7.70 -10.37 5.57
C LEU A 1 -7.11 -9.49 4.44
N ILE A 2 -7.91 -8.62 3.80
CA ILE A 2 -7.48 -7.74 2.70
C ILE A 2 -6.32 -6.82 3.13
N LEU A 3 -6.40 -6.19 4.30
CA LEU A 3 -5.33 -5.35 4.84
C LEU A 3 -4.02 -6.13 5.02
N LEU A 4 -4.09 -7.37 5.48
CA LEU A 4 -2.92 -8.22 5.68
C LEU A 4 -2.25 -8.55 4.35
N VAL A 5 -3.04 -8.91 3.34
CA VAL A 5 -2.53 -9.17 1.98
C VAL A 5 -1.90 -7.91 1.38
N ALA A 6 -2.53 -6.76 1.53
CA ALA A 6 -2.01 -5.49 1.04
C ALA A 6 -0.65 -5.14 1.69
N ILE A 7 -0.52 -5.33 3.01
CA ILE A 7 0.74 -5.09 3.74
C ILE A 7 1.83 -6.05 3.28
N LEU A 8 1.53 -7.34 3.14
CA LEU A 8 2.50 -8.32 2.64
C LEU A 8 2.97 -7.99 1.22
N SER A 9 2.05 -7.57 0.35
CA SER A 9 2.36 -7.13 -1.01
C SER A 9 3.27 -5.91 -1.02
N LEU A 10 3.00 -4.94 -0.15
CA LEU A 10 3.84 -3.75 0.01
C LEU A 10 5.24 -4.13 0.52
N LEU A 11 5.34 -5.01 1.52
CA LEU A 11 6.63 -5.50 2.02
C LEU A 11 7.44 -6.19 0.92
N MET A 12 6.82 -7.02 0.10
CA MET A 12 7.49 -7.68 -1.03
C MET A 12 7.98 -6.67 -2.05
N SER A 13 7.16 -5.67 -2.40
CA SER A 13 7.52 -4.60 -3.34
C SER A 13 8.71 -3.78 -2.84
N VAL A 14 8.71 -3.38 -1.57
CA VAL A 14 9.83 -2.63 -0.98
C VAL A 14 11.08 -3.48 -0.85
N ASN A 15 10.97 -4.76 -0.51
CA ASN A 15 12.11 -5.67 -0.50
C ASN A 15 12.76 -5.81 -1.89
N ASN A 16 11.95 -5.88 -2.95
CA ASN A 16 12.44 -5.88 -4.32
C ASN A 16 13.13 -4.56 -4.67
N LEU A 17 12.55 -3.43 -4.28
CA LEU A 17 13.12 -2.11 -4.49
C LEU A 17 14.50 -2.00 -3.82
N VAL A 18 14.65 -2.47 -2.59
CA VAL A 18 15.95 -2.51 -1.88
C VAL A 18 16.96 -3.35 -2.64
N LYS A 19 16.59 -4.54 -3.11
CA LYS A 19 17.48 -5.41 -3.88
C LYS A 19 17.90 -4.79 -5.21
N THR A 20 16.98 -4.16 -5.92
CA THR A 20 17.25 -3.53 -7.21
C THR A 20 18.22 -2.36 -7.06
N ASN A 21 18.13 -1.62 -5.96
CA ASN A 21 18.95 -0.43 -5.70
C ASN A 21 20.13 -0.70 -4.73
N GLU A 22 20.53 -1.97 -4.54
CA GLU A 22 21.64 -2.32 -3.64
C GLU A 22 22.95 -1.60 -3.99
N LYS A 23 23.23 -1.40 -5.28
CA LYS A 23 24.43 -0.67 -5.75
C LYS A 23 24.38 0.80 -5.35
N GLU A 24 23.25 1.46 -5.52
CA GLU A 24 23.04 2.86 -5.15
C GLU A 24 23.16 3.06 -3.64
N ILE A 25 22.57 2.14 -2.86
CA ILE A 25 22.68 2.13 -1.40
C ILE A 25 24.16 1.98 -0.97
N ALA A 26 24.91 1.11 -1.63
CA ALA A 26 26.33 0.93 -1.36
C ALA A 26 27.15 2.20 -1.67
N ILE A 27 26.86 2.89 -2.78
CA ILE A 27 27.47 4.17 -3.14
C ILE A 27 27.18 5.23 -2.08
N LEU A 28 25.93 5.38 -1.66
CA LEU A 28 25.55 6.32 -0.60
C LEU A 28 26.34 6.06 0.69
N ARG A 29 26.55 4.80 1.04
CA ARG A 29 27.34 4.43 2.21
C ARG A 29 28.81 4.74 2.08
N THR A 30 29.39 4.61 0.89
CA THR A 30 30.81 4.97 0.65
C THR A 30 31.03 6.48 0.71
N ILE A 31 30.03 7.29 0.37
CA ILE A 31 30.07 8.76 0.46
C ILE A 31 29.92 9.25 1.91
N GLY A 32 29.53 8.36 2.85
CA GLY A 32 29.46 8.70 4.26
C GLY A 32 28.08 8.72 4.88
N TYR A 33 27.04 8.29 4.16
CA TYR A 33 25.69 8.16 4.73
C TYR A 33 25.67 7.12 5.85
N SER A 34 25.10 7.48 6.98
CA SER A 34 24.93 6.56 8.12
C SER A 34 23.83 5.53 7.81
N LYS A 35 23.80 4.45 8.62
CA LYS A 35 22.70 3.47 8.53
C LYS A 35 21.33 4.10 8.76
N TRP A 36 21.27 5.06 9.68
CA TRP A 36 20.04 5.78 10.02
C TRP A 36 19.54 6.66 8.88
N ASP A 37 20.45 7.30 8.13
CA ASP A 37 20.07 8.12 6.99
C ASP A 37 19.40 7.27 5.91
N ILE A 38 20.00 6.12 5.58
CA ILE A 38 19.44 5.17 4.60
C ILE A 38 18.09 4.63 5.09
N GLN A 39 18.01 4.22 6.36
CA GLN A 39 16.77 3.74 6.94
C GLN A 39 15.66 4.79 6.88
N SER A 40 15.99 6.04 7.20
CA SER A 40 15.06 7.16 7.15
C SER A 40 14.52 7.41 5.73
N ILE A 41 15.38 7.33 4.72
CA ILE A 41 14.97 7.47 3.31
C ILE A 41 13.90 6.42 2.95
N PHE A 42 14.13 5.16 3.30
CA PHE A 42 13.18 4.08 3.00
C PHE A 42 11.89 4.19 3.80
N ILE A 43 11.96 4.60 5.07
CA ILE A 43 10.76 4.85 5.88
C ILE A 43 9.93 5.97 5.25
N GLN A 44 10.55 7.10 4.90
CA GLN A 44 9.86 8.21 4.26
C GLN A 44 9.22 7.81 2.94
N LEU A 45 9.91 7.03 2.12
CA LEU A 45 9.39 6.52 0.86
C LEU A 45 8.13 5.66 1.08
N ILE A 46 8.18 4.70 2.02
CA ILE A 46 7.05 3.83 2.32
C ILE A 46 5.87 4.63 2.88
N LEU A 47 6.13 5.57 3.78
CA LEU A 47 5.09 6.43 4.34
C LEU A 47 4.45 7.33 3.28
N THR A 48 5.24 7.89 2.38
CA THR A 48 4.73 8.72 1.30
C THR A 48 3.78 7.90 0.40
N ILE A 49 4.22 6.73 -0.07
CA ILE A 49 3.38 5.84 -0.86
C ILE A 49 2.12 5.43 -0.09
N GLY A 50 2.26 5.12 1.20
CA GLY A 50 1.15 4.72 2.06
C GLY A 50 0.12 5.83 2.25
N ILE A 51 0.55 7.07 2.48
CA ILE A 51 -0.35 8.23 2.63
C ILE A 51 -1.12 8.47 1.33
N PHE A 52 -0.44 8.45 0.17
CA PHE A 52 -1.11 8.57 -1.12
C PHE A 52 -2.08 7.40 -1.35
N GLY A 53 -1.69 6.18 -0.98
CA GLY A 53 -2.57 5.00 -1.06
C GLY A 53 -3.83 5.15 -0.21
N ILE A 54 -3.71 5.62 1.03
CA ILE A 54 -4.85 5.91 1.92
C ILE A 54 -5.73 7.01 1.31
N PHE A 55 -5.14 8.08 0.81
CA PHE A 55 -5.90 9.20 0.23
C PHE A 55 -6.72 8.77 -0.98
N PHE A 56 -6.07 8.15 -1.98
CA PHE A 56 -6.76 7.68 -3.18
C PHE A 56 -7.71 6.52 -2.90
N GLY A 57 -7.35 5.62 -1.96
CA GLY A 57 -8.22 4.55 -1.52
C GLY A 57 -9.52 5.04 -0.90
N ASN A 58 -9.46 6.05 -0.04
CA ASN A 58 -10.65 6.68 0.53
C ASN A 58 -11.49 7.40 -0.52
N LEU A 59 -10.85 8.14 -1.43
CA LEU A 59 -11.55 8.87 -2.48
C LEU A 59 -12.30 7.92 -3.42
N LEU A 60 -11.64 6.88 -3.89
CA LEU A 60 -12.25 5.86 -4.74
C LEU A 60 -13.31 5.04 -3.99
N GLY A 61 -13.02 4.65 -2.75
CA GLY A 61 -13.95 3.91 -1.91
C GLY A 61 -15.24 4.68 -1.64
N PHE A 62 -15.12 5.96 -1.30
CA PHE A 62 -16.28 6.83 -1.10
C PHE A 62 -17.09 7.02 -2.39
N PHE A 63 -16.41 7.27 -3.51
CA PHE A 63 -17.06 7.44 -4.81
C PHE A 63 -17.84 6.16 -5.22
N LEU A 64 -17.20 5.00 -5.10
CA LEU A 64 -17.84 3.72 -5.43
C LEU A 64 -19.00 3.41 -4.48
N ALA A 65 -18.82 3.61 -3.17
CA ALA A 65 -19.88 3.33 -2.19
C ALA A 65 -21.09 4.25 -2.37
N SER A 66 -20.88 5.51 -2.75
CA SER A 66 -21.96 6.46 -3.00
C SER A 66 -22.76 6.15 -4.28
N ASN A 67 -22.14 5.54 -5.27
CA ASN A 67 -22.74 5.25 -6.58
C ASN A 67 -22.85 3.74 -6.86
N ILE A 68 -22.83 2.91 -5.82
CA ILE A 68 -22.75 1.45 -5.99
C ILE A 68 -23.93 0.89 -6.78
N THR A 69 -25.15 1.40 -6.56
CA THR A 69 -26.34 0.94 -7.27
C THR A 69 -26.29 1.27 -8.75
N GLU A 70 -25.86 2.50 -9.10
CA GLU A 70 -25.69 2.91 -10.49
C GLU A 70 -24.58 2.11 -11.18
N PHE A 71 -23.49 1.88 -10.47
CA PHE A 71 -22.37 1.07 -10.97
C PHE A 71 -22.79 -0.39 -11.25
N LEU A 72 -23.56 -1.00 -10.34
CA LEU A 72 -24.11 -2.35 -10.54
C LEU A 72 -25.10 -2.40 -11.70
N ASN A 73 -25.95 -1.39 -11.87
CA ASN A 73 -26.86 -1.28 -13.01
C ASN A 73 -26.12 -1.14 -14.33
N PHE A 74 -25.04 -0.35 -14.36
CA PHE A 74 -24.18 -0.21 -15.56
C PHE A 74 -23.53 -1.55 -15.92
N LEU A 75 -22.99 -2.28 -14.96
CA LEU A 75 -22.43 -3.62 -15.17
C LEU A 75 -23.49 -4.61 -15.66
N SER A 76 -24.69 -4.56 -15.09
CA SER A 76 -25.81 -5.42 -15.51
C SER A 76 -26.16 -5.22 -16.99
N GLN A 77 -26.13 -3.98 -17.47
CA GLN A 77 -26.38 -3.67 -18.88
C GLN A 77 -25.29 -4.21 -19.81
N ILE A 78 -24.02 -4.12 -19.39
CA ILE A 78 -22.88 -4.62 -20.20
C ILE A 78 -22.90 -6.15 -20.28
N PHE A 79 -23.12 -6.82 -19.17
CA PHE A 79 -23.05 -8.28 -19.09
C PHE A 79 -24.39 -8.97 -19.37
N ASN A 80 -25.45 -8.19 -19.59
CA ASN A 80 -26.82 -8.69 -19.79
C ASN A 80 -27.29 -9.63 -18.66
N ILE A 81 -26.87 -9.37 -17.43
CA ILE A 81 -27.16 -10.13 -16.21
C ILE A 81 -27.70 -9.13 -15.18
N SER A 82 -28.95 -9.29 -14.77
CA SER A 82 -29.55 -8.46 -13.72
C SER A 82 -29.01 -8.90 -12.34
N MET A 83 -27.91 -8.30 -11.91
CA MET A 83 -27.25 -8.65 -10.64
C MET A 83 -28.11 -8.35 -9.43
N LEU A 84 -28.95 -7.31 -9.49
CA LEU A 84 -29.85 -6.94 -8.40
C LEU A 84 -31.05 -7.88 -8.29
N ASP A 85 -31.60 -8.32 -9.42
CA ASP A 85 -32.76 -9.23 -9.45
C ASP A 85 -32.44 -10.61 -8.87
N VAL A 86 -31.18 -11.07 -9.01
CA VAL A 86 -30.71 -12.35 -8.44
C VAL A 86 -30.86 -12.37 -6.91
N TYR A 87 -30.73 -11.21 -6.27
CA TYR A 87 -30.83 -11.08 -4.81
C TYR A 87 -32.17 -10.49 -4.34
N TYR A 88 -33.15 -10.27 -5.24
CA TYR A 88 -34.43 -9.64 -4.93
C TYR A 88 -34.29 -8.26 -4.26
N LEU A 89 -33.26 -7.49 -4.65
CA LEU A 89 -32.98 -6.17 -4.09
C LEU A 89 -33.27 -5.08 -5.13
N ASP A 90 -34.13 -4.13 -4.77
CA ASP A 90 -34.40 -2.95 -5.59
C ASP A 90 -33.19 -1.96 -5.56
N TYR A 91 -32.39 -2.00 -4.51
CA TYR A 91 -31.18 -1.18 -4.36
C TYR A 91 -30.16 -1.89 -3.46
N PHE A 92 -28.89 -1.58 -3.63
CA PHE A 92 -27.84 -2.09 -2.75
C PHE A 92 -27.66 -1.14 -1.56
N PRO A 93 -28.01 -1.55 -0.33
CA PRO A 93 -27.93 -0.70 0.86
C PRO A 93 -26.46 -0.50 1.25
N SER A 94 -25.85 0.60 0.81
CA SER A 94 -24.52 0.99 1.25
C SER A 94 -24.62 2.00 2.40
N ILE A 95 -24.21 1.58 3.60
CA ILE A 95 -24.14 2.48 4.76
C ILE A 95 -22.68 2.91 4.92
N ILE A 96 -22.42 4.20 4.66
CA ILE A 96 -21.10 4.79 4.84
C ILE A 96 -20.99 5.26 6.28
N SER A 97 -20.24 4.52 7.10
CA SER A 97 -19.95 4.89 8.48
C SER A 97 -18.59 5.63 8.54
N VAL A 98 -18.64 6.92 8.78
CA VAL A 98 -17.42 7.76 8.90
C VAL A 98 -16.52 7.27 10.03
N GLU A 99 -17.11 6.82 11.13
CA GLU A 99 -16.38 6.28 12.28
C GLU A 99 -15.53 5.06 11.88
N GLN A 100 -16.12 4.12 11.14
CA GLN A 100 -15.39 2.94 10.65
C GLN A 100 -14.25 3.31 9.70
N ILE A 101 -14.48 4.28 8.82
CA ILE A 101 -13.44 4.77 7.89
C ILE A 101 -12.26 5.33 8.67
N ILE A 102 -12.52 6.14 9.70
CA ILE A 102 -11.46 6.71 10.55
C ILE A 102 -10.66 5.61 11.24
N TRP A 103 -11.33 4.63 11.86
CA TRP A 103 -10.66 3.52 12.53
C TRP A 103 -9.82 2.68 11.57
N ILE A 104 -10.33 2.36 10.39
CA ILE A 104 -9.58 1.62 9.37
C ILE A 104 -8.34 2.41 8.94
N ASN A 105 -8.45 3.71 8.72
CA ASN A 105 -7.32 4.56 8.33
C ASN A 105 -6.25 4.62 9.43
N ILE A 106 -6.65 4.77 10.70
CA ILE A 106 -5.72 4.79 11.84
C ILE A 106 -4.99 3.44 11.93
N ILE A 107 -5.71 2.33 11.88
CA ILE A 107 -5.11 1.00 11.95
C ILE A 107 -4.16 0.78 10.76
N THR A 108 -4.57 1.15 9.55
CA THR A 108 -3.74 1.02 8.35
C THR A 108 -2.46 1.83 8.47
N PHE A 109 -2.55 3.07 8.96
CA PHE A 109 -1.40 3.94 9.14
C PHE A 109 -0.43 3.41 10.21
N LEU A 110 -0.95 2.91 11.34
CA LEU A 110 -0.13 2.27 12.38
C LEU A 110 0.58 1.03 11.86
N LEU A 111 -0.11 0.19 11.09
CA LEU A 111 0.48 -0.97 10.48
C LEU A 111 1.57 -0.60 9.46
N LEU A 112 1.35 0.43 8.64
CA LEU A 112 2.38 0.97 7.74
C LEU A 112 3.61 1.41 8.49
N LEU A 113 3.46 2.14 9.61
CA LEU A 113 4.58 2.56 10.45
C LEU A 113 5.37 1.35 10.97
N ILE A 114 4.71 0.39 11.58
CA ILE A 114 5.35 -0.80 12.15
C ILE A 114 6.08 -1.60 11.08
N PHE A 115 5.40 -1.90 9.99
CA PHE A 115 5.97 -2.73 8.93
C PHE A 115 7.00 -2.01 8.05
N SER A 116 7.06 -0.67 8.05
CA SER A 116 8.09 0.09 7.34
C SER A 116 9.49 -0.15 7.90
N PHE A 117 9.62 -0.50 9.18
CA PHE A 117 10.91 -0.77 9.82
C PHE A 117 11.61 -2.02 9.27
N ILE A 118 10.86 -3.05 8.85
CA ILE A 118 11.43 -4.32 8.38
C ILE A 118 12.32 -4.12 7.12
N PRO A 119 11.78 -3.61 5.98
CA PRO A 119 12.58 -3.42 4.78
C PRO A 119 13.61 -2.29 4.94
N SER A 120 13.30 -1.24 5.71
CA SER A 120 14.22 -0.14 5.95
C SER A 120 15.45 -0.58 6.72
N ASN A 121 15.30 -1.42 7.72
CA ASN A 121 16.43 -1.99 8.45
C ASN A 121 17.27 -2.92 7.56
N LYS A 122 16.65 -3.65 6.66
CA LYS A 122 17.34 -4.47 5.67
C LYS A 122 18.17 -3.62 4.72
N ALA A 123 17.62 -2.53 4.19
CA ALA A 123 18.33 -1.56 3.36
C ALA A 123 19.55 -0.97 4.08
N ALA A 124 19.37 -0.55 5.34
CA ALA A 124 20.42 0.03 6.16
C ALA A 124 21.57 -0.95 6.47
N ASN A 125 21.31 -2.25 6.51
CA ASN A 125 22.32 -3.29 6.81
C ASN A 125 22.95 -3.91 5.53
N THR A 126 22.63 -3.42 4.35
CA THR A 126 23.27 -3.86 3.10
C THR A 126 24.78 -3.58 3.14
N ASN A 127 25.59 -4.63 3.00
CA ASN A 127 27.03 -4.54 3.14
C ASN A 127 27.69 -4.21 1.79
N PRO A 128 28.38 -3.06 1.64
CA PRO A 128 28.96 -2.63 0.37
C PRO A 128 30.02 -3.60 -0.16
N VAL A 129 30.72 -4.31 0.72
CA VAL A 129 31.80 -5.24 0.36
C VAL A 129 31.31 -6.44 -0.46
N ASN A 130 30.11 -6.92 -0.21
CA ASN A 130 29.56 -8.10 -0.90
C ASN A 130 29.03 -7.79 -2.31
N ILE A 131 28.86 -6.52 -2.64
CA ILE A 131 28.31 -6.07 -3.93
C ILE A 131 29.42 -5.87 -4.95
N VAL A 132 30.57 -5.38 -4.51
CA VAL A 132 31.76 -5.15 -5.38
C VAL A 132 32.38 -6.48 -5.87
N ASN A 133 32.23 -7.57 -5.11
CA ASN A 133 32.77 -8.89 -5.49
C ASN A 133 31.82 -9.71 -6.41
N LYS A 134 30.64 -9.21 -6.76
CA LYS A 134 29.68 -9.89 -7.67
C LYS A 134 29.62 -9.30 -9.08
N SER A 135 30.47 -8.33 -9.38
CA SER A 135 30.63 -7.76 -10.73
C SER A 135 31.95 -8.31 -11.37
#